data_db160ac976333bb2a4094d590952c3f8
#
_entry.id   db160ac976333bb2a4094d590952c3f8
#
_cell.length_a   1.000
_cell.length_b   1.000
_cell.length_c   1.000
_cell.angle_alpha   90.00
_cell.angle_beta   90.00
_cell.angle_gamma   90.00
#
_symmetry.space_group_name_H-M   'P 1'
#
loop_
_entity.id
_entity.type
_entity.pdbx_description
1 polymer ?
#
loop_
_entity_poly.entity_id
_entity_poly.type
_entity_poly.pdbx_seq_one_letter_code
_entity_poly.pdbx_strand_id
1 'polypeptide(L)'
;QALYRKFRPQEFEDVKGQEHIVTTLKNQIKADRIGHAYLFCGTRGTGKTTVAKIFAKAVNCEHPVDGSPCGECPSCRAITEGSSMNVIEIDAASNNGVDNIRQIREEVTYRPTEGRYKVYIIDEVHMLSAGAFNALLKTLEEPPSYVIFILATTEAHKIPITILSRCQRYDFHRISIDTIASRLSDLMEQEQVEVEERAILYVAKAGDGSM
;
A
#
# COMPACT_ATOMS: atom_id res chain seq x y z
N GLN A 1 -11.83 19.25 3.44
CA GLN A 1 -11.15 18.08 2.89
C GLN A 1 -12.05 16.85 3.04
N ALA A 2 -12.08 15.97 2.03
CA ALA A 2 -12.91 14.75 2.11
C ALA A 2 -12.43 13.84 3.26
N LEU A 3 -13.37 13.24 3.99
CA LEU A 3 -13.09 12.43 5.18
C LEU A 3 -12.11 11.29 4.90
N TYR A 4 -12.26 10.59 3.77
CA TYR A 4 -11.37 9.49 3.39
C TYR A 4 -9.92 9.90 3.16
N ARG A 5 -9.65 11.18 2.90
CA ARG A 5 -8.30 11.73 2.81
C ARG A 5 -7.78 12.19 4.15
N LYS A 6 -8.65 12.86 4.93
CA LYS A 6 -8.32 13.40 6.26
C LYS A 6 -7.96 12.28 7.23
N PHE A 7 -8.73 11.20 7.21
CA PHE A 7 -8.61 10.08 8.15
C PHE A 7 -7.96 8.82 7.55
N ARG A 8 -7.20 8.99 6.47
CA ARG A 8 -6.44 7.86 5.92
C ARG A 8 -5.45 7.35 6.95
N PRO A 9 -5.43 6.04 7.25
CA PRO A 9 -4.48 5.47 8.20
C PRO A 9 -3.03 5.83 7.88
N GLN A 10 -2.27 6.20 8.89
CA GLN A 10 -0.86 6.58 8.79
C GLN A 10 0.08 5.57 9.44
N GLU A 11 -0.46 4.69 10.26
CA GLU A 11 0.27 3.61 10.93
C GLU A 11 -0.55 2.32 10.89
N PHE A 12 0.10 1.18 11.12
CA PHE A 12 -0.55 -0.12 11.00
C PHE A 12 -1.69 -0.33 12.01
N GLU A 13 -1.61 0.27 13.18
CA GLU A 13 -2.62 0.18 14.23
C GLU A 13 -3.96 0.79 13.82
N ASP A 14 -3.95 1.74 12.88
CA ASP A 14 -5.16 2.40 12.36
C ASP A 14 -5.85 1.60 11.25
N VAL A 15 -5.20 0.58 10.70
CA VAL A 15 -5.76 -0.26 9.64
C VAL A 15 -6.73 -1.26 10.22
N LYS A 16 -7.97 -1.22 9.74
CA LYS A 16 -9.06 -2.09 10.21
C LYS A 16 -9.41 -3.16 9.16
N GLY A 17 -9.70 -4.36 9.64
CA GLY A 17 -10.18 -5.46 8.80
C GLY A 17 -9.10 -6.27 8.08
N GLN A 18 -7.80 -5.94 8.27
CA GLN A 18 -6.67 -6.61 7.62
C GLN A 18 -5.58 -7.03 8.64
N GLU A 19 -5.98 -7.44 9.82
CA GLU A 19 -5.07 -7.71 10.94
C GLU A 19 -4.02 -8.77 10.62
N HIS A 20 -4.39 -9.82 9.89
CA HIS A 20 -3.49 -10.89 9.46
C HIS A 20 -2.35 -10.38 8.57
N ILE A 21 -2.66 -9.47 7.63
CA ILE A 21 -1.67 -8.86 6.74
C ILE A 21 -0.75 -7.91 7.52
N VAL A 22 -1.33 -7.06 8.34
CA VAL A 22 -0.61 -6.10 9.19
C VAL A 22 0.36 -6.83 10.11
N THR A 23 -0.08 -7.89 10.77
CA THR A 23 0.77 -8.69 11.67
C THR A 23 1.95 -9.31 10.92
N THR A 24 1.72 -9.87 9.75
CA THR A 24 2.77 -10.48 8.93
C THR A 24 3.81 -9.44 8.48
N LEU A 25 3.36 -8.30 8.00
CA LEU A 25 4.26 -7.22 7.55
C LEU A 25 5.08 -6.64 8.71
N LYS A 26 4.46 -6.40 9.85
CA LYS A 26 5.16 -5.95 11.07
C LYS A 26 6.23 -6.95 11.52
N ASN A 27 5.92 -8.24 11.48
CA ASN A 27 6.88 -9.28 11.83
C ASN A 27 8.06 -9.34 10.87
N GLN A 28 7.85 -9.15 9.57
CA GLN A 28 8.96 -9.05 8.61
C GLN A 28 9.88 -7.86 8.89
N ILE A 29 9.32 -6.72 9.24
CA ILE A 29 10.08 -5.52 9.59
C ILE A 29 10.90 -5.75 10.87
N LYS A 30 10.27 -6.30 11.90
CA LYS A 30 10.96 -6.60 13.18
C LYS A 30 12.09 -7.60 13.03
N ALA A 31 11.92 -8.58 12.16
CA ALA A 31 12.92 -9.61 11.88
C ALA A 31 13.98 -9.19 10.85
N ASP A 32 13.87 -8.01 10.28
CA ASP A 32 14.68 -7.51 9.15
C ASP A 32 14.70 -8.50 7.96
N ARG A 33 13.54 -9.11 7.69
CA ARG A 33 13.32 -10.07 6.60
C ARG A 33 12.37 -9.52 5.56
N ILE A 34 12.75 -8.38 4.98
CA ILE A 34 11.94 -7.67 4.01
C ILE A 34 12.16 -8.28 2.63
N GLY A 35 11.07 -8.61 1.94
CA GLY A 35 11.11 -9.11 0.57
C GLY A 35 11.28 -8.01 -0.46
N HIS A 36 11.53 -8.39 -1.71
CA HIS A 36 11.74 -7.46 -2.81
C HIS A 36 10.46 -7.14 -3.58
N ALA A 37 9.45 -8.01 -3.54
CA ALA A 37 8.22 -7.83 -4.30
C ALA A 37 7.01 -8.37 -3.53
N TYR A 38 5.98 -7.54 -3.46
CA TYR A 38 4.71 -7.81 -2.80
C TYR A 38 3.58 -7.60 -3.78
N LEU A 39 2.58 -8.47 -3.75
CA LEU A 39 1.35 -8.32 -4.52
C LEU A 39 0.16 -8.26 -3.58
N PHE A 40 -0.48 -7.10 -3.53
CA PHE A 40 -1.69 -6.86 -2.75
C PHE A 40 -2.92 -6.99 -3.63
N CYS A 41 -3.73 -8.01 -3.35
CA CYS A 41 -4.94 -8.32 -4.09
C CYS A 41 -6.17 -8.04 -3.25
N GLY A 42 -7.22 -7.57 -3.86
CA GLY A 42 -8.50 -7.34 -3.19
C GLY A 42 -9.35 -6.30 -3.88
N THR A 43 -10.64 -6.27 -3.56
CA THR A 43 -11.56 -5.30 -4.10
C THR A 43 -11.18 -3.86 -3.72
N ARG A 44 -11.75 -2.89 -4.41
CA ARG A 44 -11.50 -1.48 -4.15
C ARG A 44 -11.87 -1.10 -2.71
N GLY A 45 -11.08 -0.23 -2.09
CA GLY A 45 -11.35 0.30 -0.76
C GLY A 45 -11.05 -0.65 0.40
N THR A 46 -10.31 -1.73 0.17
CA THR A 46 -9.91 -2.68 1.22
C THR A 46 -8.59 -2.32 1.92
N GLY A 47 -7.95 -1.23 1.52
CA GLY A 47 -6.76 -0.70 2.18
C GLY A 47 -5.43 -1.03 1.51
N LYS A 48 -5.41 -1.60 0.31
CA LYS A 48 -4.17 -2.00 -0.39
C LYS A 48 -3.14 -0.88 -0.48
N THR A 49 -3.50 0.23 -1.08
CA THR A 49 -2.59 1.37 -1.27
C THR A 49 -2.21 2.03 0.06
N THR A 50 -3.15 2.07 1.00
CA THR A 50 -2.89 2.59 2.36
C THR A 50 -1.85 1.75 3.08
N VAL A 51 -2.00 0.43 3.10
CA VAL A 51 -1.04 -0.49 3.73
C VAL A 51 0.30 -0.43 3.01
N ALA A 52 0.32 -0.32 1.67
CA ALA A 52 1.55 -0.15 0.90
C ALA A 52 2.34 1.09 1.34
N LYS A 53 1.68 2.22 1.52
CA LYS A 53 2.32 3.46 2.00
C LYS A 53 2.84 3.35 3.43
N ILE A 54 2.07 2.73 4.32
CA ILE A 54 2.50 2.51 5.70
C ILE A 54 3.72 1.59 5.73
N PHE A 55 3.72 0.53 4.95
CA PHE A 55 4.87 -0.37 4.83
C PHE A 55 6.11 0.36 4.28
N ALA A 56 5.95 1.19 3.25
CA ALA A 56 7.02 2.01 2.69
C ALA A 56 7.63 2.97 3.74
N LYS A 57 6.79 3.57 4.60
CA LYS A 57 7.26 4.35 5.74
C LYS A 57 8.01 3.50 6.75
N ALA A 58 7.46 2.35 7.12
CA ALA A 58 8.04 1.50 8.14
C ALA A 58 9.43 0.98 7.78
N VAL A 59 9.65 0.59 6.52
CA VAL A 59 10.97 0.10 6.04
C VAL A 59 12.02 1.21 5.96
N ASN A 60 11.59 2.46 5.85
CA ASN A 60 12.46 3.64 5.79
C ASN A 60 12.49 4.45 7.10
N CYS A 61 11.68 4.08 8.09
CA CYS A 61 11.61 4.77 9.37
C CYS A 61 12.92 4.62 10.14
N GLU A 62 13.40 5.72 10.72
CA GLU A 62 14.62 5.71 11.53
C GLU A 62 14.41 5.04 12.89
N HIS A 63 13.19 5.05 13.40
CA HIS A 63 12.82 4.57 14.74
C HIS A 63 11.49 3.80 14.72
N PRO A 64 11.38 2.66 14.00
CA PRO A 64 10.13 1.91 13.97
C PRO A 64 9.79 1.37 15.37
N VAL A 65 8.51 1.43 15.71
CA VAL A 65 7.98 0.93 16.98
C VAL A 65 7.12 -0.28 16.71
N ASP A 66 7.54 -1.44 17.20
CA ASP A 66 6.85 -2.72 17.00
C ASP A 66 6.53 -3.00 15.50
N GLY A 67 7.47 -2.65 14.62
CA GLY A 67 7.32 -2.80 13.17
C GLY A 67 6.45 -1.75 12.48
N SER A 68 5.92 -0.78 13.22
CA SER A 68 5.13 0.34 12.68
C SER A 68 5.99 1.60 12.52
N PRO A 69 5.71 2.47 11.53
CA PRO A 69 6.45 3.73 11.39
C PRO A 69 6.17 4.66 12.56
N CYS A 70 7.19 5.43 12.97
CA CYS A 70 7.04 6.40 14.07
C CYS A 70 6.15 7.61 13.70
N GLY A 71 6.06 7.94 12.41
CA GLY A 71 5.29 9.08 11.91
C GLY A 71 5.95 10.45 12.10
N GLU A 72 7.05 10.53 12.82
CA GLU A 72 7.66 11.80 13.25
C GLU A 72 9.05 12.06 12.67
N CYS A 73 9.79 11.00 12.30
CA CYS A 73 11.13 11.19 11.73
C CYS A 73 11.07 11.86 10.35
N PRO A 74 12.16 12.45 9.86
CA PRO A 74 12.19 13.13 8.56
C PRO A 74 11.69 12.25 7.41
N SER A 75 12.06 10.97 7.40
CA SER A 75 11.62 10.00 6.39
C SER A 75 10.10 9.78 6.42
N CYS A 76 9.52 9.53 7.60
CA CYS A 76 8.07 9.37 7.74
C CYS A 76 7.30 10.61 7.30
N ARG A 77 7.77 11.80 7.68
CA ARG A 77 7.15 13.08 7.29
C ARG A 77 7.18 13.29 5.78
N ALA A 78 8.35 13.10 5.16
CA ALA A 78 8.51 13.25 3.72
C ALA A 78 7.60 12.30 2.93
N ILE A 79 7.46 11.04 3.37
CA ILE A 79 6.58 10.07 2.72
C ILE A 79 5.11 10.46 2.90
N THR A 80 4.71 10.89 4.09
CA THR A 80 3.34 11.34 4.36
C THR A 80 2.97 12.57 3.53
N GLU A 81 3.89 13.51 3.37
CA GLU A 81 3.71 14.74 2.57
C GLU A 81 3.82 14.52 1.07
N GLY A 82 4.31 13.35 0.64
CA GLY A 82 4.53 13.03 -0.77
C GLY A 82 5.78 13.66 -1.38
N SER A 83 6.69 14.16 -0.56
CA SER A 83 7.95 14.79 -0.99
C SER A 83 9.16 13.83 -1.02
N SER A 84 8.99 12.59 -0.55
CA SER A 84 10.07 11.60 -0.53
C SER A 84 10.46 11.15 -1.94
N MET A 85 11.75 11.19 -2.22
CA MET A 85 12.33 10.63 -3.45
C MET A 85 12.46 9.10 -3.41
N ASN A 86 12.25 8.49 -2.24
CA ASN A 86 12.43 7.05 -2.02
C ASN A 86 11.14 6.24 -2.17
N VAL A 87 9.99 6.91 -2.21
CA VAL A 87 8.69 6.25 -2.41
C VAL A 87 8.03 6.83 -3.65
N ILE A 88 7.94 6.02 -4.69
CA ILE A 88 7.38 6.40 -5.97
C ILE A 88 6.05 5.66 -6.17
N GLU A 89 4.97 6.41 -6.30
CA GLU A 89 3.66 5.87 -6.63
C GLU A 89 3.37 6.01 -8.11
N ILE A 90 2.92 4.92 -8.72
CA ILE A 90 2.54 4.87 -10.13
C ILE A 90 1.14 4.28 -10.22
N ASP A 91 0.25 5.00 -10.86
CA ASP A 91 -1.06 4.48 -11.26
C ASP A 91 -0.93 3.89 -12.66
N ALA A 92 -0.99 2.57 -12.76
CA ALA A 92 -0.88 1.86 -14.04
C ALA A 92 -2.08 2.10 -14.96
N ALA A 93 -3.22 2.56 -14.45
CA ALA A 93 -4.34 2.97 -15.29
C ALA A 93 -3.98 4.17 -16.19
N SER A 94 -3.12 5.06 -15.69
CA SER A 94 -2.64 6.26 -16.41
C SER A 94 -1.26 6.07 -17.04
N ASN A 95 -0.43 5.16 -16.50
CA ASN A 95 0.98 4.95 -16.87
C ASN A 95 1.23 3.47 -17.20
N ASN A 96 0.59 2.97 -18.25
CA ASN A 96 0.57 1.54 -18.58
C ASN A 96 1.58 1.11 -19.65
N GLY A 97 2.34 2.05 -20.19
CA GLY A 97 3.26 1.81 -21.29
C GLY A 97 4.61 1.24 -20.86
N VAL A 98 5.27 0.59 -21.82
CA VAL A 98 6.60 0.00 -21.62
C VAL A 98 7.65 1.03 -21.22
N ASP A 99 7.54 2.26 -21.72
CA ASP A 99 8.51 3.33 -21.43
C ASP A 99 8.42 3.81 -19.98
N ASN A 100 7.23 3.82 -19.40
CA ASN A 100 7.04 4.12 -17.98
C ASN A 100 7.79 3.12 -17.08
N ILE A 101 7.76 1.84 -17.42
CA ILE A 101 8.44 0.78 -16.67
C ILE A 101 9.95 0.76 -16.97
N ARG A 102 10.37 1.07 -18.21
CA ARG A 102 11.80 1.22 -18.55
C ARG A 102 12.45 2.34 -17.74
N GLN A 103 11.75 3.44 -17.53
CA GLN A 103 12.22 4.53 -16.67
C GLN A 103 12.50 4.02 -15.25
N ILE A 104 11.62 3.20 -14.68
CA ILE A 104 11.86 2.56 -13.37
C ILE A 104 13.15 1.74 -13.40
N ARG A 105 13.38 0.95 -14.44
CA ARG A 105 14.59 0.14 -14.57
C ARG A 105 15.87 0.97 -14.57
N GLU A 106 15.84 2.15 -15.14
CA GLU A 106 16.96 3.09 -15.10
C GLU A 106 17.14 3.68 -13.70
N GLU A 107 16.04 4.10 -13.08
CA GLU A 107 16.05 4.70 -11.76
C GLU A 107 16.51 3.74 -10.64
N VAL A 108 16.19 2.44 -10.73
CA VAL A 108 16.58 1.45 -9.72
C VAL A 108 18.10 1.20 -9.67
N THR A 109 18.86 1.62 -10.66
CA THR A 109 20.32 1.51 -10.64
C THR A 109 20.96 2.45 -9.62
N TYR A 110 20.25 3.49 -9.22
CA TYR A 110 20.72 4.49 -8.26
C TYR A 110 20.20 4.18 -6.86
N ARG A 111 21.11 4.08 -5.90
CA ARG A 111 20.77 3.90 -4.50
C ARG A 111 20.04 5.11 -3.94
N PRO A 112 19.14 4.92 -2.95
CA PRO A 112 18.57 6.05 -2.25
C PRO A 112 19.66 6.86 -1.55
N THR A 113 19.54 8.18 -1.64
CA THR A 113 20.47 9.11 -0.97
C THR A 113 20.16 9.24 0.52
N GLU A 114 18.90 9.04 0.86
CA GLU A 114 18.40 9.04 2.23
C GLU A 114 17.50 7.82 2.42
N GLY A 115 17.42 7.30 3.66
CA GLY A 115 16.65 6.10 3.95
C GLY A 115 17.33 4.81 3.49
N ARG A 116 16.67 3.68 3.71
CA ARG A 116 17.20 2.33 3.43
C ARG A 116 16.76 1.77 2.09
N TYR A 117 15.51 2.04 1.71
CA TYR A 117 14.86 1.39 0.56
C TYR A 117 14.24 2.39 -0.39
N LYS A 118 14.33 2.06 -1.65
CA LYS A 118 13.57 2.68 -2.73
C LYS A 118 12.35 1.83 -3.00
N VAL A 119 11.17 2.37 -2.76
CA VAL A 119 9.90 1.64 -2.82
C VAL A 119 9.06 2.14 -3.99
N TYR A 120 8.73 1.23 -4.90
CA TYR A 120 7.81 1.49 -6.01
C TYR A 120 6.45 0.88 -5.70
N ILE A 121 5.43 1.72 -5.58
CA ILE A 121 4.04 1.29 -5.41
C ILE A 121 3.35 1.45 -6.76
N ILE A 122 2.97 0.33 -7.37
CA ILE A 122 2.27 0.32 -8.66
C ILE A 122 0.84 -0.10 -8.41
N ASP A 123 -0.07 0.87 -8.46
CA ASP A 123 -1.50 0.64 -8.27
C ASP A 123 -2.17 0.24 -9.59
N GLU A 124 -3.23 -0.55 -9.49
CA GLU A 124 -3.95 -1.11 -10.65
C GLU A 124 -3.00 -1.80 -11.65
N VAL A 125 -2.05 -2.59 -11.15
CA VAL A 125 -0.95 -3.18 -11.93
C VAL A 125 -1.45 -4.06 -13.09
N HIS A 126 -2.67 -4.62 -13.00
CA HIS A 126 -3.28 -5.39 -14.09
C HIS A 126 -3.53 -4.57 -15.37
N MET A 127 -3.49 -3.24 -15.28
CA MET A 127 -3.66 -2.33 -16.42
C MET A 127 -2.38 -2.15 -17.24
N LEU A 128 -1.23 -2.68 -16.80
CA LEU A 128 0.00 -2.61 -17.59
C LEU A 128 -0.12 -3.35 -18.91
N SER A 129 0.50 -2.82 -19.96
CA SER A 129 0.62 -3.50 -21.24
C SER A 129 1.49 -4.77 -21.12
N ALA A 130 1.38 -5.68 -22.07
CA ALA A 130 2.22 -6.88 -22.12
C ALA A 130 3.72 -6.53 -22.14
N GLY A 131 4.11 -5.50 -22.90
CA GLY A 131 5.49 -5.02 -22.94
C GLY A 131 5.95 -4.44 -21.60
N ALA A 132 5.07 -3.73 -20.88
CA ALA A 132 5.35 -3.20 -19.55
C ALA A 132 5.51 -4.33 -18.52
N PHE A 133 4.68 -5.37 -18.55
CA PHE A 133 4.86 -6.55 -17.69
C PHE A 133 6.20 -7.24 -17.94
N ASN A 134 6.60 -7.41 -19.18
CA ASN A 134 7.90 -8.01 -19.53
C ASN A 134 9.08 -7.16 -19.02
N ALA A 135 8.97 -5.84 -19.11
CA ALA A 135 9.98 -4.95 -18.57
C ALA A 135 10.06 -5.01 -17.04
N LEU A 136 8.91 -5.07 -16.36
CA LEU A 136 8.82 -5.23 -14.92
C LEU A 136 9.41 -6.58 -14.47
N LEU A 137 9.09 -7.65 -15.17
CA LEU A 137 9.58 -8.99 -14.87
C LEU A 137 11.11 -9.05 -14.81
N LYS A 138 11.80 -8.39 -15.73
CA LYS A 138 13.27 -8.33 -15.74
C LYS A 138 13.84 -7.71 -14.48
N THR A 139 13.19 -6.70 -13.94
CA THR A 139 13.62 -6.07 -12.68
C THR A 139 13.28 -6.95 -11.47
N LEU A 140 12.15 -7.65 -11.50
CA LEU A 140 11.76 -8.57 -10.42
C LEU A 140 12.62 -9.83 -10.35
N GLU A 141 13.24 -10.24 -11.44
CA GLU A 141 14.14 -11.40 -11.49
C GLU A 141 15.47 -11.13 -10.78
N GLU A 142 16.01 -9.93 -10.96
CA GLU A 142 17.29 -9.51 -10.37
C GLU A 142 17.15 -8.12 -9.72
N PRO A 143 16.37 -8.00 -8.62
CA PRO A 143 16.16 -6.72 -7.98
C PRO A 143 17.40 -6.28 -7.19
N PRO A 144 17.79 -4.99 -7.23
CA PRO A 144 18.77 -4.46 -6.30
C PRO A 144 18.33 -4.66 -4.84
N SER A 145 19.27 -4.90 -3.94
CA SER A 145 18.99 -5.19 -2.52
C SER A 145 18.24 -4.09 -1.77
N TYR A 146 18.28 -2.87 -2.29
CA TYR A 146 17.64 -1.68 -1.71
C TYR A 146 16.29 -1.33 -2.36
N VAL A 147 15.77 -2.15 -3.27
CA VAL A 147 14.53 -1.88 -4.01
C VAL A 147 13.42 -2.82 -3.55
N ILE A 148 12.25 -2.26 -3.32
CA ILE A 148 11.02 -2.99 -2.99
C ILE A 148 9.94 -2.59 -3.98
N PHE A 149 9.28 -3.57 -4.58
CA PHE A 149 8.07 -3.39 -5.38
C PHE A 149 6.83 -3.80 -4.58
N ILE A 150 5.84 -2.93 -4.53
CA ILE A 150 4.52 -3.24 -3.98
C ILE A 150 3.51 -3.04 -5.10
N LEU A 151 3.01 -4.14 -5.62
CA LEU A 151 2.02 -4.17 -6.69
C LEU A 151 0.63 -4.33 -6.08
N ALA A 152 -0.33 -3.52 -6.50
CA ALA A 152 -1.70 -3.61 -6.03
C ALA A 152 -2.65 -3.85 -7.21
N THR A 153 -3.61 -4.74 -7.03
CA THR A 153 -4.59 -5.07 -8.06
C THR A 153 -5.96 -5.42 -7.48
N THR A 154 -6.99 -5.02 -8.19
CA THR A 154 -8.37 -5.48 -7.96
C THR A 154 -8.69 -6.76 -8.75
N GLU A 155 -7.82 -7.17 -9.68
CA GLU A 155 -8.07 -8.25 -10.64
C GLU A 155 -6.84 -9.17 -10.74
N ALA A 156 -6.58 -9.92 -9.67
CA ALA A 156 -5.42 -10.81 -9.56
C ALA A 156 -5.33 -11.84 -10.70
N HIS A 157 -6.47 -12.28 -11.25
CA HIS A 157 -6.55 -13.25 -12.36
C HIS A 157 -5.97 -12.71 -13.67
N LYS A 158 -5.82 -11.39 -13.80
CA LYS A 158 -5.21 -10.75 -14.98
C LYS A 158 -3.68 -10.61 -14.89
N ILE A 159 -3.10 -10.92 -13.73
CA ILE A 159 -1.66 -10.82 -13.54
C ILE A 159 -0.97 -12.06 -14.11
N PRO A 160 0.06 -11.90 -14.97
CA PRO A 160 0.81 -13.04 -15.49
C PRO A 160 1.40 -13.90 -14.39
N ILE A 161 1.38 -15.23 -14.60
CA ILE A 161 1.92 -16.18 -13.62
C ILE A 161 3.41 -15.95 -13.35
N THR A 162 4.15 -15.45 -14.31
CA THR A 162 5.57 -15.09 -14.18
C THR A 162 5.80 -13.97 -13.16
N ILE A 163 4.88 -13.03 -13.06
CA ILE A 163 4.89 -11.98 -12.03
C ILE A 163 4.44 -12.54 -10.69
N LEU A 164 3.32 -13.30 -10.68
CA LEU A 164 2.78 -13.91 -9.46
C LEU A 164 3.81 -14.75 -8.72
N SER A 165 4.58 -15.55 -9.45
CA SER A 165 5.58 -16.46 -8.88
C SER A 165 6.77 -15.76 -8.20
N ARG A 166 6.95 -14.45 -8.45
CA ARG A 166 8.05 -13.65 -7.91
C ARG A 166 7.62 -12.72 -6.79
N CYS A 167 6.34 -12.68 -6.48
CA CYS A 167 5.79 -11.80 -5.46
C CYS A 167 5.29 -12.59 -4.25
N GLN A 168 5.43 -12.00 -3.07
CA GLN A 168 4.69 -12.43 -1.90
C GLN A 168 3.26 -11.89 -2.03
N ARG A 169 2.29 -12.79 -2.14
CA ARG A 169 0.88 -12.44 -2.32
C ARG A 169 0.19 -12.25 -0.97
N TYR A 170 -0.57 -11.18 -0.87
CA TYR A 170 -1.44 -10.86 0.26
C TYR A 170 -2.85 -10.58 -0.24
N ASP A 171 -3.81 -11.35 0.22
CA ASP A 171 -5.22 -11.19 -0.15
C ASP A 171 -5.95 -10.35 0.91
N PHE A 172 -6.33 -9.15 0.51
CA PHE A 172 -7.10 -8.23 1.34
C PHE A 172 -8.56 -8.64 1.35
N HIS A 173 -9.15 -8.69 2.52
CA HIS A 173 -10.54 -9.08 2.69
C HIS A 173 -11.46 -7.88 2.55
N ARG A 174 -12.68 -8.14 2.09
CA ARG A 174 -13.77 -7.18 2.20
C ARG A 174 -14.00 -6.89 3.68
N ILE A 175 -14.25 -5.62 4.00
CA ILE A 175 -14.41 -5.18 5.38
C ILE A 175 -15.86 -5.42 5.80
N SER A 176 -16.05 -5.99 6.99
CA SER A 176 -17.40 -6.27 7.51
C SER A 176 -18.18 -4.98 7.75
N ILE A 177 -19.52 -5.06 7.65
CA ILE A 177 -20.42 -3.94 7.94
C ILE A 177 -20.19 -3.40 9.35
N ASP A 178 -20.00 -4.28 10.33
CA ASP A 178 -19.76 -3.89 11.72
C ASP A 178 -18.44 -3.11 11.88
N THR A 179 -17.40 -3.55 11.21
CA THR A 179 -16.09 -2.84 11.21
C THR A 179 -16.21 -1.47 10.55
N ILE A 180 -16.89 -1.36 9.41
CA ILE A 180 -17.13 -0.09 8.72
C ILE A 180 -17.97 0.84 9.61
N ALA A 181 -19.06 0.32 10.23
CA ALA A 181 -19.92 1.09 11.12
C ALA A 181 -19.16 1.61 12.33
N SER A 182 -18.35 0.78 12.96
CA SER A 182 -17.49 1.18 14.09
C SER A 182 -16.52 2.30 13.70
N ARG A 183 -15.87 2.18 12.55
CA ARG A 183 -14.97 3.23 12.07
C ARG A 183 -15.69 4.53 11.76
N LEU A 184 -16.87 4.46 11.14
CA LEU A 184 -17.69 5.64 10.87
C LEU A 184 -18.11 6.35 12.17
N SER A 185 -18.49 5.58 13.21
CA SER A 185 -18.83 6.14 14.52
C SER A 185 -17.65 6.90 15.12
N ASP A 186 -16.45 6.31 15.10
CA ASP A 186 -15.23 6.94 15.59
C ASP A 186 -14.91 8.26 14.82
N LEU A 187 -15.10 8.26 13.51
CA LEU A 187 -14.87 9.44 12.68
C LEU A 187 -15.89 10.54 12.95
N MET A 188 -17.16 10.19 13.14
CA MET A 188 -18.22 11.16 13.47
C MET A 188 -17.98 11.78 14.85
N GLU A 189 -17.53 10.99 15.81
CA GLU A 189 -17.15 11.50 17.14
C GLU A 189 -15.98 12.49 17.03
N GLN A 190 -14.94 12.15 16.25
CA GLN A 190 -13.79 13.06 16.03
C GLN A 190 -14.18 14.35 15.30
N GLU A 191 -15.14 14.29 14.39
CA GLU A 191 -15.68 15.46 13.68
C GLU A 191 -16.77 16.20 14.49
N GLN A 192 -17.12 15.71 15.68
CA GLN A 192 -18.17 16.26 16.54
C GLN A 192 -19.54 16.34 15.86
N VAL A 193 -19.86 15.33 15.07
CA VAL A 193 -21.14 15.19 14.36
C VAL A 193 -21.99 14.13 15.06
N GLU A 194 -23.18 14.53 15.48
CA GLU A 194 -24.17 13.58 16.00
C GLU A 194 -24.82 12.81 14.85
N VAL A 195 -24.81 11.49 14.93
CA VAL A 195 -25.36 10.61 13.90
C VAL A 195 -26.16 9.49 14.57
N GLU A 196 -27.33 9.20 14.02
CA GLU A 196 -28.13 8.05 14.45
C GLU A 196 -27.43 6.73 14.04
N GLU A 197 -27.51 5.72 14.91
CA GLU A 197 -26.96 4.39 14.65
C GLU A 197 -27.48 3.78 13.34
N ARG A 198 -28.77 3.98 13.06
CA ARG A 198 -29.40 3.51 11.80
C ARG A 198 -28.78 4.14 10.56
N ALA A 199 -28.43 5.42 10.63
CA ALA A 199 -27.77 6.14 9.52
C ALA A 199 -26.35 5.59 9.28
N ILE A 200 -25.61 5.33 10.34
CA ILE A 200 -24.28 4.72 10.27
C ILE A 200 -24.34 3.33 9.63
N LEU A 201 -25.27 2.48 10.05
CA LEU A 201 -25.45 1.15 9.47
C LEU A 201 -25.84 1.21 7.99
N TYR A 202 -26.69 2.16 7.63
CA TYR A 202 -27.09 2.36 6.23
C TYR A 202 -25.88 2.72 5.35
N VAL A 203 -25.06 3.67 5.79
CA VAL A 203 -23.84 4.08 5.07
C VAL A 203 -22.83 2.93 5.02
N ALA A 204 -22.66 2.19 6.12
CA ALA A 204 -21.76 1.05 6.17
C ALA A 204 -22.15 -0.06 5.18
N LYS A 205 -23.44 -0.33 5.03
CA LYS A 205 -23.95 -1.27 4.02
C LYS A 205 -23.69 -0.78 2.60
N ALA A 206 -23.83 0.52 2.35
CA ALA A 206 -23.55 1.12 1.05
C ALA A 206 -22.07 1.03 0.67
N GLY A 207 -21.18 0.94 1.64
CA GLY A 207 -19.73 0.76 1.41
C GLY A 207 -19.36 -0.58 0.77
N ASP A 208 -20.23 -1.58 0.88
CA ASP A 208 -20.08 -2.90 0.23
C ASP A 208 -18.67 -3.52 0.40
N GLY A 209 -18.15 -3.52 1.63
CA GLY A 209 -16.83 -4.07 1.97
C GLY A 209 -15.67 -3.11 1.76
N SER A 210 -15.93 -1.88 1.38
CA SER A 210 -14.95 -0.79 1.23
C SER A 210 -14.98 0.15 2.44
N MET A 211 -13.79 0.55 2.90
CA MET A 211 -13.62 1.53 3.97
C MET A 211 -13.48 2.95 3.41
#